data_a1f0c927374e8baff026c453ae23d97a
#
_entry.id   a1f0c927374e8baff026c453ae23d97a
#
_cell.length_a   1.000
_cell.length_b   1.000
_cell.length_c   1.000
_cell.angle_alpha   90.00
_cell.angle_beta   90.00
_cell.angle_gamma   90.00
#
_symmetry.space_group_name_H-M   'P 1'
#
loop_
_entity.id
_entity.type
_entity.pdbx_description
1 polymer ?
#
loop_
_entity_poly.entity_id
_entity_poly.type
_entity_poly.pdbx_seq_one_letter_code
_entity_poly.pdbx_strand_id
1 'polypeptide(L)'
;VMWAKDIRGPWSLPVDLKVGGIDPGHVVDREGNRYLYVDKGEVIRLTEDGLATVGEKKKVYDGWKYPDHWDTECMCLESPKLNEHNGYYYLTSAQGGTAGPATSHMVVSARSKSVTGPWENSPYNPIVHTYSATDSWWSKGHGTLIDDVNGNWWIVYHAYANGYHTLGRSTLIEPIEWTEDGWYRTVSAATPVTPEQEIKHGLELSDDFKGPQLGLQWTFWKEYAPKSLTFKEDILWMKAKGRTPADGRVLLTTAEDKNYETQVEIRTGNGNVAGLILYYNEKAYAGVVSDGKRFYIYRNAEHKTELPNRIGKHFFARLHNCGNRLSVEVSKDGEEWTVLASDMDVSSLHHNNYGGFYALRVGLFSAGKGSSGFSRFRYRNAVPREKDMSAYLMVFHKDE
;
A
#
# COMPACT_ATOMS: atom_id res chain seq x y z
N VAL A 1 19.00 13.10 0.99
CA VAL A 1 18.50 13.86 2.15
C VAL A 1 17.86 15.15 1.68
N MET A 2 16.78 15.54 2.31
CA MET A 2 16.15 16.86 2.20
C MET A 2 15.85 17.35 3.61
N TRP A 3 15.83 18.65 3.83
CA TRP A 3 15.54 19.23 5.13
C TRP A 3 14.68 20.49 5.01
N ALA A 4 13.93 20.79 6.06
CA ALA A 4 13.17 22.01 6.24
C ALA A 4 13.12 22.38 7.72
N LYS A 5 12.87 23.66 8.02
CA LYS A 5 12.65 24.13 9.40
C LYS A 5 11.25 23.78 9.93
N ASP A 6 10.29 23.64 9.03
CA ASP A 6 8.90 23.28 9.31
C ASP A 6 8.49 22.13 8.39
N ILE A 7 7.66 21.19 8.88
CA ILE A 7 7.21 20.03 8.11
C ILE A 7 6.47 20.42 6.81
N ARG A 8 5.86 21.59 6.77
CA ARG A 8 5.20 22.17 5.59
C ARG A 8 6.18 22.77 4.59
N GLY A 9 7.46 22.82 4.90
CA GLY A 9 8.52 23.39 4.09
C GLY A 9 8.74 24.90 4.32
N PRO A 10 9.43 25.62 3.38
CA PRO A 10 9.93 25.04 2.14
C PRO A 10 11.05 24.02 2.37
N TRP A 11 11.04 22.95 1.60
CA TRP A 11 12.06 21.90 1.64
C TRP A 11 13.27 22.28 0.78
N SER A 12 14.46 21.89 1.23
CA SER A 12 15.70 22.02 0.45
C SER A 12 15.63 21.19 -0.85
N LEU A 13 16.51 21.48 -1.79
CA LEU A 13 16.79 20.55 -2.87
C LEU A 13 17.37 19.24 -2.31
N PRO A 14 17.11 18.09 -2.95
CA PRO A 14 17.64 16.81 -2.50
C PRO A 14 19.16 16.74 -2.64
N VAL A 15 19.83 16.22 -1.61
CA VAL A 15 21.25 15.87 -1.60
C VAL A 15 21.36 14.36 -1.67
N ASP A 16 22.04 13.84 -2.69
CA ASP A 16 22.32 12.42 -2.85
C ASP A 16 23.59 12.06 -2.08
N LEU A 17 23.46 11.26 -1.01
CA LEU A 17 24.57 10.83 -0.17
C LEU A 17 25.44 9.73 -0.80
N LYS A 18 25.02 9.16 -1.93
CA LYS A 18 25.73 8.06 -2.66
C LYS A 18 25.97 6.80 -1.79
N VAL A 19 25.11 6.54 -0.82
CA VAL A 19 25.30 5.44 0.13
C VAL A 19 24.87 4.08 -0.45
N GLY A 20 23.84 4.02 -1.25
CA GLY A 20 23.22 2.77 -1.68
C GLY A 20 22.62 1.96 -0.51
N GLY A 21 21.72 1.05 -0.82
CA GLY A 21 20.91 0.32 0.15
C GLY A 21 19.48 0.87 0.24
N ILE A 22 18.66 0.25 1.09
CA ILE A 22 17.26 0.62 1.32
C ILE A 22 17.01 0.93 2.79
N ASP A 23 15.83 1.44 3.11
CA ASP A 23 15.29 1.65 4.46
C ASP A 23 16.19 2.46 5.39
N PRO A 24 16.59 3.68 5.03
CA PRO A 24 17.52 4.45 5.84
C PRO A 24 16.97 4.73 7.25
N GLY A 25 17.79 4.47 8.27
CA GLY A 25 17.57 4.83 9.67
C GLY A 25 18.62 5.81 10.15
N HIS A 26 18.22 7.04 10.51
CA HIS A 26 19.14 8.05 11.04
C HIS A 26 19.17 7.98 12.57
N VAL A 27 20.36 8.15 13.14
CA VAL A 27 20.56 8.26 14.59
C VAL A 27 21.67 9.26 14.89
N VAL A 28 21.58 9.91 16.04
CA VAL A 28 22.62 10.77 16.62
C VAL A 28 23.07 10.11 17.90
N ASP A 29 24.40 9.96 18.09
CA ASP A 29 24.93 9.44 19.35
C ASP A 29 24.97 10.55 20.43
N ARG A 30 25.35 10.19 21.65
CA ARG A 30 25.42 11.12 22.80
C ARG A 30 26.48 12.19 22.64
N GLU A 31 27.46 11.96 21.79
CA GLU A 31 28.53 12.91 21.45
C GLU A 31 28.13 13.85 20.29
N GLY A 32 26.90 13.68 19.72
CA GLY A 32 26.39 14.50 18.62
C GLY A 32 26.79 14.00 17.23
N ASN A 33 27.47 12.85 17.11
CA ASN A 33 27.82 12.29 15.81
C ASN A 33 26.58 11.67 15.14
N ARG A 34 26.46 11.89 13.85
CA ARG A 34 25.35 11.39 13.05
C ARG A 34 25.71 10.12 12.29
N TYR A 35 24.78 9.18 12.25
CA TYR A 35 24.93 7.92 11.55
C TYR A 35 23.69 7.59 10.71
N LEU A 36 23.92 6.96 9.57
CA LEU A 36 22.89 6.45 8.70
C LEU A 36 23.03 4.94 8.61
N TYR A 37 22.03 4.24 9.10
CA TYR A 37 21.84 2.82 8.91
C TYR A 37 21.11 2.56 7.61
N VAL A 38 21.44 1.44 6.94
CA VAL A 38 20.72 0.90 5.78
C VAL A 38 20.56 -0.62 5.95
N ASP A 39 19.92 -1.27 5.00
CA ASP A 39 19.72 -2.71 4.99
C ASP A 39 21.02 -3.50 5.25
N LYS A 40 20.89 -4.81 5.52
CA LYS A 40 21.98 -5.75 5.80
C LYS A 40 22.79 -5.44 7.07
N GLY A 41 22.28 -4.58 7.96
CA GLY A 41 22.96 -4.21 9.19
C GLY A 41 24.19 -3.31 8.98
N GLU A 42 24.17 -2.53 7.92
CA GLU A 42 25.27 -1.62 7.54
C GLU A 42 25.03 -0.21 8.07
N VAL A 43 26.09 0.49 8.45
CA VAL A 43 26.07 1.86 8.95
C VAL A 43 27.19 2.69 8.36
N ILE A 44 26.94 3.98 8.13
CA ILE A 44 27.94 4.96 7.74
C ILE A 44 27.77 6.23 8.61
N ARG A 45 28.90 6.84 8.98
CA ARG A 45 28.90 8.13 9.65
C ARG A 45 28.56 9.26 8.66
N LEU A 46 27.82 10.25 9.12
CA LEU A 46 27.54 11.47 8.38
C LEU A 46 28.34 12.66 8.93
N THR A 47 28.47 13.70 8.13
CA THR A 47 28.93 15.02 8.58
C THR A 47 27.95 15.60 9.63
N GLU A 48 28.38 16.60 10.38
CA GLU A 48 27.58 17.25 11.43
C GLU A 48 26.25 17.80 10.89
N ASP A 49 26.23 18.33 9.67
CA ASP A 49 25.02 18.81 8.99
C ASP A 49 24.18 17.69 8.37
N GLY A 50 24.67 16.44 8.35
CA GLY A 50 24.00 15.28 7.77
C GLY A 50 23.92 15.26 6.24
N LEU A 51 24.67 16.12 5.55
CA LEU A 51 24.57 16.30 4.09
C LEU A 51 25.69 15.59 3.30
N ALA A 52 26.63 14.94 4.00
CA ALA A 52 27.68 14.12 3.38
C ALA A 52 28.03 12.91 4.26
N THR A 53 28.70 11.94 3.68
CA THR A 53 29.22 10.76 4.39
C THR A 53 30.66 10.98 4.87
N VAL A 54 31.05 10.30 5.96
CA VAL A 54 32.39 10.30 6.51
C VAL A 54 32.90 8.87 6.61
N GLY A 55 33.98 8.56 5.87
CA GLY A 55 34.55 7.22 5.81
C GLY A 55 33.74 6.24 4.98
N GLU A 56 33.89 4.96 5.28
CA GLU A 56 33.25 3.87 4.56
C GLU A 56 32.10 3.26 5.34
N LYS A 57 31.14 2.69 4.62
CA LYS A 57 30.03 1.91 5.17
C LYS A 57 30.56 0.63 5.81
N LYS A 58 30.10 0.30 7.02
CA LYS A 58 30.53 -0.88 7.78
C LYS A 58 29.33 -1.72 8.17
N LYS A 59 29.45 -3.03 8.08
CA LYS A 59 28.50 -3.96 8.65
C LYS A 59 28.76 -4.09 10.15
N VAL A 60 27.72 -3.86 10.96
CA VAL A 60 27.79 -3.86 12.44
C VAL A 60 26.78 -4.77 13.08
N TYR A 61 25.83 -5.34 12.31
CA TYR A 61 24.81 -6.23 12.81
C TYR A 61 24.48 -7.32 11.79
N ASP A 62 24.41 -8.57 12.24
CA ASP A 62 24.13 -9.74 11.39
C ASP A 62 22.68 -10.22 11.45
N GLY A 63 21.83 -9.56 12.26
CA GLY A 63 20.47 -9.97 12.51
C GLY A 63 20.34 -10.98 13.65
N TRP A 64 19.11 -11.39 13.89
CA TRP A 64 18.78 -12.44 14.83
C TRP A 64 18.73 -13.79 14.11
N LYS A 65 19.36 -14.82 14.71
CA LYS A 65 19.26 -16.18 14.18
C LYS A 65 17.95 -16.81 14.63
N TYR A 66 16.93 -16.81 13.74
CA TYR A 66 15.68 -17.52 13.97
C TYR A 66 15.84 -19.04 13.81
N PRO A 67 14.90 -19.87 14.32
CA PRO A 67 14.96 -21.33 14.21
C PRO A 67 15.04 -21.81 12.76
N ASP A 68 15.92 -22.75 12.47
CA ASP A 68 16.21 -23.24 11.11
C ASP A 68 14.99 -23.89 10.41
N HIS A 69 13.98 -24.31 11.18
CA HIS A 69 12.73 -24.90 10.66
C HIS A 69 11.63 -23.89 10.32
N TRP A 70 11.88 -22.60 10.54
CA TRP A 70 10.92 -21.56 10.15
C TRP A 70 10.96 -21.36 8.65
N ASP A 71 9.76 -21.30 8.06
CA ASP A 71 9.59 -21.05 6.63
C ASP A 71 9.61 -19.53 6.38
N THR A 72 10.68 -19.07 5.75
CA THR A 72 10.92 -17.66 5.45
C THR A 72 11.29 -17.47 3.98
N GLU A 73 11.00 -16.31 3.42
CA GLU A 73 11.41 -15.95 2.06
C GLU A 73 12.93 -15.84 1.94
N CYS A 74 13.56 -15.18 2.92
CA CYS A 74 15.01 -14.90 2.94
C CYS A 74 15.42 -14.36 4.32
N MET A 75 16.70 -14.19 4.58
CA MET A 75 17.16 -13.43 5.76
C MET A 75 16.66 -11.99 5.73
N CYS A 76 16.77 -11.31 4.63
CA CYS A 76 16.22 -9.98 4.33
C CYS A 76 16.29 -9.00 5.50
N LEU A 77 17.49 -8.84 6.07
CA LEU A 77 17.71 -7.89 7.16
C LEU A 77 17.57 -6.46 6.64
N GLU A 78 16.54 -5.77 7.04
CA GLU A 78 16.17 -4.45 6.55
C GLU A 78 15.50 -3.58 7.62
N SER A 79 15.06 -2.37 7.27
CA SER A 79 14.33 -1.45 8.17
C SER A 79 15.03 -1.14 9.50
N PRO A 80 16.33 -0.81 9.52
CA PRO A 80 17.01 -0.48 10.77
C PRO A 80 16.49 0.86 11.32
N LYS A 81 15.94 0.84 12.54
CA LYS A 81 15.51 2.03 13.29
C LYS A 81 16.14 1.96 14.68
N LEU A 82 16.67 3.09 15.15
CA LEU A 82 17.31 3.19 16.45
C LEU A 82 16.54 4.15 17.35
N ASN A 83 16.24 3.68 18.55
CA ASN A 83 15.69 4.48 19.64
C ASN A 83 16.62 4.37 20.84
N GLU A 84 16.78 5.47 21.57
CA GLU A 84 17.48 5.47 22.86
C GLU A 84 16.48 5.32 24.00
N HIS A 85 16.76 4.40 24.93
CA HIS A 85 15.97 4.23 26.16
C HIS A 85 16.86 3.69 27.29
N ASN A 86 16.76 4.30 28.48
CA ASN A 86 17.50 3.89 29.69
C ASN A 86 18.98 3.60 29.47
N GLY A 87 19.64 4.44 28.66
CA GLY A 87 21.07 4.36 28.41
C GLY A 87 21.51 3.24 27.47
N TYR A 88 20.60 2.67 26.69
CA TYR A 88 20.85 1.79 25.57
C TYR A 88 20.29 2.35 24.29
N TYR A 89 20.92 2.02 23.18
CA TYR A 89 20.37 2.13 21.84
C TYR A 89 19.70 0.80 21.49
N TYR A 90 18.46 0.86 21.03
CA TYR A 90 17.70 -0.30 20.56
C TYR A 90 17.61 -0.23 19.04
N LEU A 91 18.17 -1.24 18.40
CA LEU A 91 18.08 -1.44 16.95
C LEU A 91 16.87 -2.36 16.67
N THR A 92 15.80 -1.78 16.15
CA THR A 92 14.64 -2.51 15.65
C THR A 92 14.81 -2.72 14.16
N SER A 93 14.70 -3.96 13.69
CA SER A 93 14.90 -4.34 12.30
C SER A 93 13.84 -5.31 11.82
N ALA A 94 13.69 -5.44 10.51
CA ALA A 94 12.88 -6.47 9.88
C ALA A 94 13.75 -7.62 9.38
N GLN A 95 13.20 -8.82 9.40
CA GLN A 95 13.79 -10.03 8.80
C GLN A 95 12.72 -10.92 8.17
N GLY A 96 13.14 -11.91 7.39
CA GLY A 96 12.30 -12.97 6.84
C GLY A 96 11.70 -12.68 5.47
N GLY A 97 11.60 -11.42 5.08
CA GLY A 97 10.96 -11.00 3.84
C GLY A 97 9.42 -11.01 3.89
N THR A 98 8.80 -10.16 3.09
CA THR A 98 7.35 -9.90 3.13
C THR A 98 6.56 -10.56 1.99
N ALA A 99 7.25 -11.07 0.95
CA ALA A 99 6.62 -11.69 -0.23
C ALA A 99 6.56 -13.22 -0.17
N GLY A 100 7.14 -13.82 0.83
CA GLY A 100 7.17 -15.26 1.05
C GLY A 100 5.92 -15.81 1.74
N PRO A 101 6.08 -16.88 2.50
CA PRO A 101 5.01 -17.46 3.31
C PRO A 101 4.39 -16.46 4.28
N ALA A 102 3.16 -16.71 4.70
CA ALA A 102 2.44 -15.87 5.66
C ALA A 102 3.21 -15.63 6.97
N THR A 103 4.03 -16.60 7.37
CA THR A 103 4.86 -16.61 8.58
C THR A 103 6.28 -16.09 8.36
N SER A 104 6.60 -15.53 7.19
CA SER A 104 7.97 -15.19 6.82
C SER A 104 8.50 -13.96 7.54
N HIS A 105 7.76 -12.85 7.47
CA HIS A 105 8.23 -11.55 7.94
C HIS A 105 8.15 -11.40 9.46
N MET A 106 9.09 -10.66 10.04
CA MET A 106 9.14 -10.44 11.49
C MET A 106 9.83 -9.12 11.85
N VAL A 107 9.53 -8.62 13.05
CA VAL A 107 10.30 -7.55 13.69
C VAL A 107 11.22 -8.17 14.73
N VAL A 108 12.48 -7.82 14.66
CA VAL A 108 13.51 -8.23 15.63
C VAL A 108 14.14 -7.02 16.30
N SER A 109 14.69 -7.22 17.50
CA SER A 109 15.33 -6.19 18.28
C SER A 109 16.68 -6.64 18.80
N ALA A 110 17.63 -5.70 18.83
CA ALA A 110 18.91 -5.82 19.53
C ALA A 110 19.21 -4.51 20.28
N ARG A 111 20.03 -4.56 21.33
CA ARG A 111 20.46 -3.36 22.06
C ARG A 111 21.98 -3.27 22.17
N SER A 112 22.49 -2.06 22.36
CA SER A 112 23.90 -1.78 22.62
C SER A 112 24.06 -0.48 23.43
N LYS A 113 25.22 -0.34 24.06
CA LYS A 113 25.64 0.94 24.69
C LYS A 113 26.18 1.94 23.66
N SER A 114 26.50 1.48 22.45
CA SER A 114 27.01 2.31 21.35
C SER A 114 26.11 2.17 20.11
N VAL A 115 25.99 3.22 19.32
CA VAL A 115 25.26 3.20 18.04
C VAL A 115 25.87 2.27 17.00
N THR A 116 27.10 1.80 17.20
CA THR A 116 27.78 0.87 16.27
C THR A 116 27.98 -0.53 16.86
N GLY A 117 27.30 -0.85 17.96
CA GLY A 117 27.43 -2.14 18.64
C GLY A 117 28.60 -2.21 19.65
N PRO A 118 28.97 -3.39 20.15
CA PRO A 118 28.40 -4.69 19.77
C PRO A 118 26.92 -4.82 20.16
N TRP A 119 26.14 -5.55 19.34
CA TRP A 119 24.71 -5.72 19.51
C TRP A 119 24.39 -7.01 20.27
N GLU A 120 23.53 -6.91 21.28
CA GLU A 120 22.93 -8.02 22.01
C GLU A 120 21.50 -8.21 21.49
N ASN A 121 21.17 -9.41 20.99
CA ASN A 121 19.81 -9.72 20.53
C ASN A 121 18.83 -9.83 21.70
N SER A 122 17.61 -9.34 21.50
CA SER A 122 16.53 -9.47 22.46
C SER A 122 16.18 -10.95 22.73
N PRO A 123 16.02 -11.37 24.01
CA PRO A 123 15.51 -12.69 24.34
C PRO A 123 14.03 -12.86 23.97
N TYR A 124 13.34 -11.76 23.65
CA TYR A 124 11.93 -11.74 23.25
C TYR A 124 11.73 -11.74 21.72
N ASN A 125 12.80 -11.90 20.95
CA ASN A 125 12.69 -12.01 19.49
C ASN A 125 11.93 -13.29 19.06
N PRO A 126 11.05 -13.19 18.05
CA PRO A 126 10.67 -11.98 17.31
C PRO A 126 9.69 -11.13 18.12
N ILE A 127 9.86 -9.80 18.07
CA ILE A 127 8.98 -8.85 18.78
C ILE A 127 7.57 -8.85 18.18
N VAL A 128 7.49 -8.91 16.85
CA VAL A 128 6.23 -9.03 16.09
C VAL A 128 6.41 -10.09 15.03
N HIS A 129 5.46 -11.01 14.95
CA HIS A 129 5.49 -12.14 13.99
C HIS A 129 4.08 -12.69 13.72
N THR A 130 3.90 -13.32 12.56
CA THR A 130 2.75 -14.17 12.26
C THR A 130 3.14 -15.62 12.50
N TYR A 131 2.47 -16.30 13.42
CA TYR A 131 2.82 -17.67 13.82
C TYR A 131 2.09 -18.75 13.03
N SER A 132 0.97 -18.41 12.39
CA SER A 132 0.16 -19.34 11.60
C SER A 132 -0.43 -18.67 10.35
N ALA A 133 -0.55 -19.44 9.29
CA ALA A 133 -1.31 -19.01 8.09
C ALA A 133 -2.81 -18.82 8.35
N THR A 134 -3.31 -19.24 9.52
CA THR A 134 -4.69 -18.97 9.97
C THR A 134 -4.84 -17.66 10.74
N ASP A 135 -3.73 -16.97 11.07
CA ASP A 135 -3.78 -15.67 11.71
C ASP A 135 -4.46 -14.64 10.82
N SER A 136 -5.14 -13.66 11.42
CA SER A 136 -5.85 -12.60 10.69
C SER A 136 -4.93 -11.70 9.86
N TRP A 137 -3.66 -11.62 10.25
CA TRP A 137 -2.65 -10.78 9.62
C TRP A 137 -1.42 -11.59 9.26
N TRP A 138 -1.01 -11.53 7.98
CA TRP A 138 0.13 -12.22 7.43
C TRP A 138 1.34 -11.31 7.27
N SER A 139 2.53 -11.89 7.34
CA SER A 139 3.81 -11.19 7.10
C SER A 139 3.94 -9.91 7.92
N LYS A 140 3.64 -10.00 9.22
CA LYS A 140 3.83 -8.89 10.17
C LYS A 140 5.31 -8.57 10.29
N GLY A 141 5.72 -7.33 9.98
CA GLY A 141 7.12 -6.95 10.04
C GLY A 141 7.38 -5.47 9.78
N HIS A 142 8.64 -5.10 9.60
CA HIS A 142 9.08 -3.74 9.27
C HIS A 142 8.67 -2.71 10.34
N GLY A 143 8.98 -3.01 11.61
CA GLY A 143 8.54 -2.24 12.76
C GLY A 143 9.33 -0.98 13.03
N THR A 144 8.67 0.00 13.64
CA THR A 144 9.27 1.23 14.16
C THR A 144 8.69 1.51 15.54
N LEU A 145 9.54 1.74 16.54
CA LEU A 145 9.10 2.19 17.85
C LEU A 145 8.79 3.69 17.81
N ILE A 146 7.71 4.07 18.47
CA ILE A 146 7.33 5.45 18.70
C ILE A 146 6.85 5.63 20.13
N ASP A 147 7.01 6.81 20.68
CA ASP A 147 6.42 7.24 21.95
C ASP A 147 5.36 8.31 21.71
N ASP A 148 4.33 8.32 22.54
CA ASP A 148 3.29 9.32 22.50
C ASP A 148 3.58 10.46 23.47
N VAL A 149 2.77 11.52 23.42
CA VAL A 149 2.89 12.71 24.28
C VAL A 149 2.70 12.41 25.78
N ASN A 150 2.18 11.25 26.14
CA ASN A 150 1.96 10.79 27.49
C ASN A 150 3.10 9.86 27.97
N GLY A 151 4.09 9.56 27.12
CA GLY A 151 5.20 8.67 27.40
C GLY A 151 4.88 7.19 27.23
N ASN A 152 3.74 6.83 26.64
CA ASN A 152 3.45 5.45 26.26
C ASN A 152 4.21 5.08 25.00
N TRP A 153 4.66 3.83 24.91
CA TRP A 153 5.40 3.33 23.77
C TRP A 153 4.56 2.37 22.95
N TRP A 154 4.77 2.46 21.63
CA TRP A 154 4.05 1.71 20.62
C TRP A 154 5.02 1.17 19.58
N ILE A 155 4.64 0.08 18.93
CA ILE A 155 5.28 -0.38 17.72
C ILE A 155 4.32 -0.25 16.54
N VAL A 156 4.76 0.45 15.49
CA VAL A 156 4.05 0.57 14.22
C VAL A 156 4.73 -0.34 13.22
N TYR A 157 3.97 -1.18 12.54
CA TYR A 157 4.49 -2.15 11.58
C TYR A 157 3.47 -2.39 10.46
N HIS A 158 3.83 -3.16 9.44
CA HIS A 158 2.88 -3.51 8.40
C HIS A 158 2.58 -5.01 8.35
N ALA A 159 1.42 -5.34 7.74
CA ALA A 159 1.00 -6.71 7.48
C ALA A 159 0.01 -6.77 6.32
N TYR A 160 -0.17 -7.95 5.73
CA TYR A 160 -1.29 -8.23 4.84
C TYR A 160 -2.48 -8.77 5.63
N ALA A 161 -3.69 -8.31 5.32
CA ALA A 161 -4.88 -9.02 5.78
C ALA A 161 -4.92 -10.42 5.16
N ASN A 162 -5.19 -11.44 5.97
CA ASN A 162 -5.26 -12.84 5.53
C ASN A 162 -6.19 -13.00 4.32
N GLY A 163 -5.68 -13.56 3.21
CA GLY A 163 -6.39 -13.74 1.94
C GLY A 163 -6.52 -12.48 1.07
N TYR A 164 -5.99 -11.32 1.49
CA TYR A 164 -6.20 -10.03 0.80
C TYR A 164 -4.89 -9.28 0.50
N HIS A 165 -3.94 -9.94 -0.12
CA HIS A 165 -2.73 -9.27 -0.64
C HIS A 165 -3.05 -8.10 -1.59
N THR A 166 -4.22 -8.13 -2.22
CA THR A 166 -4.70 -7.07 -3.11
C THR A 166 -4.89 -5.72 -2.41
N LEU A 167 -5.18 -5.71 -1.11
CA LEU A 167 -5.26 -4.48 -0.31
C LEU A 167 -3.88 -3.86 -0.03
N GLY A 168 -2.80 -4.58 -0.36
CA GLY A 168 -1.45 -4.17 -0.01
C GLY A 168 -1.16 -4.37 1.47
N ARG A 169 -0.09 -3.73 1.94
CA ARG A 169 0.37 -3.82 3.33
C ARG A 169 -0.32 -2.75 4.18
N SER A 170 -1.17 -3.20 5.09
CA SER A 170 -1.85 -2.33 6.05
C SER A 170 -0.90 -1.91 7.16
N THR A 171 -0.99 -0.67 7.62
CA THR A 171 -0.26 -0.19 8.80
C THR A 171 -1.02 -0.59 10.06
N LEU A 172 -0.33 -1.26 10.96
CA LEU A 172 -0.83 -1.70 12.26
C LEU A 172 -0.05 -1.03 13.39
N ILE A 173 -0.65 -0.91 14.55
CA ILE A 173 -0.04 -0.36 15.76
C ILE A 173 -0.40 -1.24 16.95
N GLU A 174 0.59 -1.55 17.78
CA GLU A 174 0.40 -2.27 19.04
C GLU A 174 1.13 -1.57 20.18
N PRO A 175 0.61 -1.59 21.42
CA PRO A 175 1.35 -1.09 22.56
C PRO A 175 2.52 -2.02 22.88
N ILE A 176 3.60 -1.45 23.38
CA ILE A 176 4.71 -2.20 23.97
C ILE A 176 4.85 -1.88 25.45
N GLU A 177 5.44 -2.81 26.20
CA GLU A 177 5.92 -2.58 27.55
C GLU A 177 7.44 -2.75 27.64
N TRP A 178 8.07 -1.94 28.47
CA TRP A 178 9.46 -2.13 28.86
C TRP A 178 9.53 -3.10 30.03
N THR A 179 10.30 -4.16 29.87
CA THR A 179 10.46 -5.23 30.87
C THR A 179 11.47 -4.82 31.95
N GLU A 180 11.45 -5.48 33.11
CA GLU A 180 12.36 -5.20 34.23
C GLU A 180 13.84 -5.42 33.85
N ASP A 181 14.13 -6.35 32.93
CA ASP A 181 15.48 -6.61 32.40
C ASP A 181 15.90 -5.63 31.30
N GLY A 182 15.07 -4.60 31.06
CA GLY A 182 15.38 -3.48 30.18
C GLY A 182 15.25 -3.81 28.71
N TRP A 183 14.38 -4.74 28.33
CA TRP A 183 13.95 -5.00 26.96
C TRP A 183 12.52 -4.49 26.74
N TYR A 184 12.00 -4.67 25.54
CA TYR A 184 10.60 -4.41 25.26
C TYR A 184 9.96 -5.58 24.53
N ARG A 185 8.64 -5.69 24.67
CA ARG A 185 7.79 -6.65 23.97
C ARG A 185 6.42 -6.05 23.69
N THR A 186 5.69 -6.60 22.75
CA THR A 186 4.28 -6.25 22.54
C THR A 186 3.43 -6.73 23.71
N VAL A 187 2.41 -5.94 24.03
CA VAL A 187 1.39 -6.31 25.02
C VAL A 187 0.15 -6.71 24.23
N SER A 188 -0.35 -7.93 24.43
CA SER A 188 -1.64 -8.32 23.88
C SER A 188 -2.70 -7.33 24.33
N ALA A 189 -3.24 -6.54 23.41
CA ALA A 189 -4.35 -5.66 23.72
C ALA A 189 -5.53 -6.51 24.18
N ALA A 190 -5.83 -6.46 25.47
CA ALA A 190 -6.94 -7.21 26.08
C ALA A 190 -8.31 -6.64 25.67
N THR A 191 -8.37 -5.64 24.84
CA THR A 191 -9.62 -5.03 24.40
C THR A 191 -9.82 -5.34 22.91
N PRO A 192 -10.75 -6.26 22.57
CA PRO A 192 -11.22 -6.36 21.22
C PRO A 192 -11.78 -5.00 20.82
N VAL A 193 -11.30 -4.43 19.71
CA VAL A 193 -12.01 -3.33 19.05
C VAL A 193 -13.41 -3.88 18.75
N THR A 194 -14.43 -3.37 19.43
CA THR A 194 -15.79 -3.81 19.20
C THR A 194 -16.17 -3.49 17.76
N PRO A 195 -16.85 -4.41 17.04
CA PRO A 195 -17.23 -4.20 15.64
C PRO A 195 -18.14 -3.00 15.38
N GLU A 196 -18.63 -2.35 16.42
CA GLU A 196 -19.61 -1.26 16.41
C GLU A 196 -19.00 0.15 16.26
N GLN A 197 -17.70 0.30 16.30
CA GLN A 197 -17.10 1.57 15.91
C GLN A 197 -17.00 1.59 14.38
N GLU A 198 -17.93 2.33 13.74
CA GLU A 198 -17.74 2.77 12.35
C GLU A 198 -16.34 3.37 12.24
N ILE A 199 -15.43 2.64 11.61
CA ILE A 199 -14.13 3.18 11.24
C ILE A 199 -14.43 4.23 10.17
N LYS A 200 -14.49 5.49 10.57
CA LYS A 200 -14.49 6.58 9.60
C LYS A 200 -13.11 6.57 8.96
N HIS A 201 -13.05 6.22 7.69
CA HIS A 201 -11.85 6.41 6.89
C HIS A 201 -11.40 7.86 7.03
N GLY A 202 -10.12 8.07 7.32
CA GLY A 202 -9.58 9.42 7.56
C GLY A 202 -9.59 10.30 6.32
N LEU A 203 -9.79 9.73 5.11
CA LEU A 203 -9.79 10.40 3.83
C LEU A 203 -11.05 10.04 3.05
N GLU A 204 -11.85 11.06 2.68
CA GLU A 204 -12.98 10.85 1.75
C GLU A 204 -12.44 10.48 0.37
N LEU A 205 -12.82 9.30 -0.13
CA LEU A 205 -12.35 8.79 -1.42
C LEU A 205 -13.25 9.24 -2.58
N SER A 206 -14.54 9.52 -2.33
CA SER A 206 -15.46 10.03 -3.34
C SER A 206 -15.09 11.44 -3.78
N ASP A 207 -15.35 11.80 -5.04
CA ASP A 207 -15.01 13.12 -5.58
C ASP A 207 -16.01 13.58 -6.64
N ASP A 208 -16.51 14.79 -6.49
CA ASP A 208 -17.33 15.48 -7.49
C ASP A 208 -16.51 16.35 -8.45
N PHE A 209 -15.19 16.42 -8.27
CA PHE A 209 -14.26 17.22 -9.07
C PHE A 209 -14.61 18.72 -9.15
N LYS A 210 -15.18 19.26 -8.09
CA LYS A 210 -15.61 20.68 -8.02
C LYS A 210 -14.45 21.66 -7.83
N GLY A 211 -13.32 21.15 -7.36
CA GLY A 211 -12.15 21.97 -7.08
C GLY A 211 -11.29 22.27 -8.31
N PRO A 212 -10.39 23.25 -8.25
CA PRO A 212 -9.45 23.54 -9.32
C PRO A 212 -8.25 22.58 -9.37
N GLN A 213 -8.16 21.64 -8.42
CA GLN A 213 -7.08 20.69 -8.27
C GLN A 213 -7.57 19.37 -7.67
N LEU A 214 -6.76 18.32 -7.81
CA LEU A 214 -7.03 17.01 -7.20
C LEU A 214 -7.02 17.09 -5.67
N GLY A 215 -7.90 16.31 -5.05
CA GLY A 215 -7.82 15.98 -3.64
C GLY A 215 -6.64 15.05 -3.32
N LEU A 216 -6.33 14.90 -2.02
CA LEU A 216 -5.20 14.10 -1.53
C LEU A 216 -5.36 12.60 -1.79
N GLN A 217 -6.58 12.12 -2.04
CA GLN A 217 -6.88 10.73 -2.37
C GLN A 217 -6.35 10.29 -3.73
N TRP A 218 -6.00 11.23 -4.62
CA TRP A 218 -5.59 10.92 -5.99
C TRP A 218 -4.08 10.93 -6.17
N THR A 219 -3.58 9.98 -6.93
CA THR A 219 -2.17 9.90 -7.33
C THR A 219 -2.03 9.44 -8.78
N PHE A 220 -0.99 9.91 -9.47
CA PHE A 220 -0.65 9.42 -10.80
C PHE A 220 0.17 8.14 -10.72
N TRP A 221 0.07 7.31 -11.74
CA TRP A 221 0.95 6.16 -11.90
C TRP A 221 2.27 6.55 -12.56
N LYS A 222 3.38 6.43 -11.81
CA LYS A 222 4.76 6.67 -12.30
C LYS A 222 5.00 7.99 -13.02
N GLU A 223 4.10 8.94 -12.93
CA GLU A 223 4.26 10.28 -13.45
C GLU A 223 3.67 11.31 -12.47
N TYR A 224 4.10 12.55 -12.57
CA TYR A 224 3.42 13.67 -11.94
C TYR A 224 3.01 14.64 -13.03
N ALA A 225 1.77 14.59 -13.44
CA ALA A 225 1.29 15.28 -14.64
C ALA A 225 0.04 16.17 -14.37
N PRO A 226 0.05 17.09 -13.39
CA PRO A 226 -1.12 17.91 -13.07
C PRO A 226 -1.57 18.78 -14.24
N LYS A 227 -0.65 19.22 -15.12
CA LYS A 227 -0.97 19.97 -16.35
C LYS A 227 -1.75 19.16 -17.40
N SER A 228 -1.90 17.86 -17.21
CA SER A 228 -2.74 17.02 -18.05
C SER A 228 -4.21 16.99 -17.62
N LEU A 229 -4.53 17.63 -16.50
CA LEU A 229 -5.86 17.70 -15.93
C LEU A 229 -6.44 19.11 -16.11
N THR A 230 -7.73 19.17 -16.39
CA THR A 230 -8.51 20.40 -16.43
C THR A 230 -9.82 20.17 -15.71
N PHE A 231 -10.18 21.07 -14.81
CA PHE A 231 -11.44 21.02 -14.06
C PHE A 231 -12.40 22.06 -14.66
N LYS A 232 -13.53 21.61 -15.15
CA LYS A 232 -14.53 22.48 -15.74
C LYS A 232 -15.93 21.85 -15.58
N GLU A 233 -16.90 22.62 -15.06
CA GLU A 233 -18.29 22.20 -14.90
C GLU A 233 -18.47 20.92 -14.08
N ASP A 234 -17.72 20.82 -12.96
CA ASP A 234 -17.66 19.63 -12.08
C ASP A 234 -17.23 18.35 -12.81
N ILE A 235 -16.42 18.51 -13.85
CA ILE A 235 -15.84 17.42 -14.65
C ILE A 235 -14.34 17.54 -14.62
N LEU A 236 -13.67 16.44 -14.24
CA LEU A 236 -12.24 16.25 -14.45
C LEU A 236 -11.99 15.83 -15.89
N TRP A 237 -11.41 16.69 -16.69
CA TRP A 237 -10.93 16.36 -18.02
C TRP A 237 -9.47 15.92 -17.96
N MET A 238 -9.22 14.67 -18.31
CA MET A 238 -7.88 14.07 -18.28
C MET A 238 -7.38 13.85 -19.71
N LYS A 239 -6.27 14.51 -20.07
CA LYS A 239 -5.61 14.35 -21.38
C LYS A 239 -5.15 12.91 -21.54
N ALA A 240 -5.57 12.28 -22.63
CA ALA A 240 -5.23 10.90 -22.97
C ALA A 240 -3.73 10.72 -23.28
N LYS A 241 -3.21 9.50 -23.01
CA LYS A 241 -1.84 9.07 -23.29
C LYS A 241 -1.86 7.58 -23.61
N GLY A 242 -0.97 7.10 -24.47
CA GLY A 242 -0.83 5.67 -24.77
C GLY A 242 -2.03 5.06 -25.51
N ARG A 243 -2.23 3.75 -25.37
CA ARG A 243 -3.25 2.98 -26.09
C ARG A 243 -4.08 2.06 -25.18
N THR A 244 -3.47 1.54 -24.13
CA THR A 244 -4.03 0.53 -23.21
C THR A 244 -3.80 0.97 -21.77
N PRO A 245 -4.40 0.31 -20.77
CA PRO A 245 -4.08 0.61 -19.37
C PRO A 245 -2.60 0.42 -19.02
N ALA A 246 -1.85 -0.38 -19.78
CA ALA A 246 -0.42 -0.59 -19.55
C ALA A 246 0.45 0.65 -19.83
N ASP A 247 0.06 1.48 -20.81
CA ASP A 247 0.82 2.65 -21.27
C ASP A 247 0.02 3.96 -21.23
N GLY A 248 -1.22 3.88 -20.83
CA GLY A 248 -2.17 4.98 -20.75
C GLY A 248 -1.98 5.86 -19.51
N ARG A 249 -2.78 6.91 -19.44
CA ARG A 249 -2.83 7.72 -18.21
C ARG A 249 -3.81 7.09 -17.24
N VAL A 250 -3.33 6.85 -16.02
CA VAL A 250 -4.13 6.31 -14.94
C VAL A 250 -4.02 7.25 -13.72
N LEU A 251 -5.16 7.67 -13.22
CA LEU A 251 -5.30 8.42 -11.98
C LEU A 251 -5.91 7.48 -10.94
N LEU A 252 -5.21 7.28 -9.84
CA LEU A 252 -5.45 6.21 -8.88
C LEU A 252 -5.90 6.75 -7.53
N THR A 253 -6.85 6.05 -6.91
CA THR A 253 -7.15 6.16 -5.48
C THR A 253 -7.05 4.78 -4.81
N THR A 254 -6.81 4.76 -3.51
CA THR A 254 -6.68 3.51 -2.75
C THR A 254 -8.02 2.75 -2.71
N ALA A 255 -7.97 1.44 -2.50
CA ALA A 255 -9.09 0.65 -2.05
C ALA A 255 -8.77 0.21 -0.61
N GLU A 256 -9.65 0.52 0.34
CA GLU A 256 -9.39 0.34 1.77
C GLU A 256 -10.15 -0.86 2.35
N ASP A 257 -11.13 -1.38 1.61
CA ASP A 257 -12.06 -2.40 2.08
C ASP A 257 -11.95 -3.71 1.31
N LYS A 258 -12.24 -4.81 1.98
CA LYS A 258 -12.38 -6.13 1.34
C LYS A 258 -13.56 -6.18 0.38
N ASN A 259 -14.62 -5.44 0.72
CA ASN A 259 -15.85 -5.32 -0.06
C ASN A 259 -16.15 -3.86 -0.31
N TYR A 260 -16.15 -3.45 -1.56
CA TYR A 260 -16.42 -2.07 -1.95
C TYR A 260 -17.11 -1.99 -3.30
N GLU A 261 -17.78 -0.87 -3.50
CA GLU A 261 -18.32 -0.47 -4.78
C GLU A 261 -17.75 0.88 -5.17
N THR A 262 -17.36 1.01 -6.42
CA THR A 262 -16.92 2.29 -6.99
C THR A 262 -17.62 2.54 -8.31
N GLN A 263 -18.03 3.77 -8.54
CA GLN A 263 -18.68 4.18 -9.79
C GLN A 263 -18.21 5.57 -10.23
N VAL A 264 -18.32 5.83 -11.52
CA VAL A 264 -17.97 7.12 -12.12
C VAL A 264 -18.77 7.36 -13.40
N GLU A 265 -19.13 8.59 -13.65
CA GLU A 265 -19.68 9.06 -14.92
C GLU A 265 -18.53 9.40 -15.88
N ILE A 266 -18.56 8.82 -17.08
CA ILE A 266 -17.46 8.87 -18.05
C ILE A 266 -17.94 9.50 -19.37
N ARG A 267 -17.11 10.40 -19.91
CA ARG A 267 -17.27 10.98 -21.25
C ARG A 267 -16.03 10.67 -22.07
N THR A 268 -16.17 9.80 -23.07
CA THR A 268 -15.08 9.54 -24.03
C THR A 268 -15.09 10.61 -25.12
N GLY A 269 -13.92 11.13 -25.47
CA GLY A 269 -13.74 12.02 -26.62
C GLY A 269 -13.66 11.25 -27.95
N ASN A 270 -13.41 11.98 -29.03
CA ASN A 270 -13.15 11.38 -30.32
C ASN A 270 -11.73 10.79 -30.39
N GLY A 271 -11.61 9.50 -30.69
CA GLY A 271 -10.33 8.82 -30.84
C GLY A 271 -9.61 8.51 -29.53
N ASN A 272 -10.33 8.48 -28.42
CA ASN A 272 -9.81 8.01 -27.16
C ASN A 272 -10.65 6.88 -26.57
N VAL A 273 -10.07 6.24 -25.55
CA VAL A 273 -10.66 5.18 -24.74
C VAL A 273 -10.58 5.63 -23.29
N ALA A 274 -11.66 5.48 -22.56
CA ALA A 274 -11.71 5.82 -21.13
C ALA A 274 -12.48 4.78 -20.33
N GLY A 275 -12.19 4.68 -19.06
CA GLY A 275 -12.84 3.70 -18.21
C GLY A 275 -12.51 3.79 -16.74
N LEU A 276 -13.09 2.81 -16.02
CA LEU A 276 -12.89 2.55 -14.61
C LEU A 276 -12.28 1.16 -14.45
N ILE A 277 -11.14 1.08 -13.80
CA ILE A 277 -10.36 -0.15 -13.65
C ILE A 277 -9.85 -0.32 -12.23
N LEU A 278 -9.65 -1.56 -11.81
CA LEU A 278 -8.72 -1.89 -10.73
C LEU A 278 -7.33 -2.01 -11.34
N TYR A 279 -6.36 -1.37 -10.71
CA TYR A 279 -5.02 -1.25 -11.28
C TYR A 279 -3.95 -1.55 -10.24
N TYR A 280 -3.18 -2.59 -10.47
CA TYR A 280 -2.00 -2.92 -9.68
C TYR A 280 -0.74 -2.33 -10.32
N ASN A 281 -0.47 -2.67 -11.58
CA ASN A 281 0.60 -2.13 -12.43
C ASN A 281 0.31 -2.36 -13.92
N GLU A 282 1.28 -2.10 -14.79
CA GLU A 282 1.13 -2.18 -16.25
C GLU A 282 0.80 -3.61 -16.76
N LYS A 283 1.02 -4.64 -15.95
CA LYS A 283 0.75 -6.05 -16.27
C LYS A 283 -0.49 -6.61 -15.59
N ALA A 284 -1.02 -5.89 -14.60
CA ALA A 284 -2.05 -6.39 -13.71
C ALA A 284 -3.14 -5.34 -13.47
N TYR A 285 -4.25 -5.45 -14.18
CA TYR A 285 -5.42 -4.59 -14.06
C TYR A 285 -6.68 -5.31 -14.54
N ALA A 286 -7.85 -4.94 -14.01
CA ALA A 286 -9.16 -5.48 -14.36
C ALA A 286 -10.22 -4.39 -14.36
N GLY A 287 -11.27 -4.51 -15.15
CA GLY A 287 -12.35 -3.52 -15.20
C GLY A 287 -12.84 -3.24 -16.61
N VAL A 288 -13.45 -2.07 -16.83
CA VAL A 288 -14.10 -1.72 -18.09
C VAL A 288 -13.59 -0.40 -18.66
N VAL A 289 -13.34 -0.39 -19.95
CA VAL A 289 -13.07 0.82 -20.72
C VAL A 289 -13.91 0.84 -21.99
N SER A 290 -14.14 2.03 -22.57
CA SER A 290 -14.90 2.17 -23.82
C SER A 290 -14.32 3.23 -24.76
N ASP A 291 -14.40 2.97 -26.05
CA ASP A 291 -14.15 3.93 -27.15
C ASP A 291 -15.43 4.64 -27.61
N GLY A 292 -16.56 4.39 -26.93
CA GLY A 292 -17.88 4.87 -27.28
C GLY A 292 -18.63 4.00 -28.30
N LYS A 293 -17.98 2.97 -28.89
CA LYS A 293 -18.58 1.98 -29.79
C LYS A 293 -18.54 0.57 -29.23
N ARG A 294 -17.55 0.28 -28.40
CA ARG A 294 -17.34 -1.01 -27.75
C ARG A 294 -17.01 -0.80 -26.28
N PHE A 295 -17.35 -1.77 -25.45
CA PHE A 295 -16.81 -2.00 -24.14
C PHE A 295 -15.71 -3.04 -24.21
N TYR A 296 -14.60 -2.80 -23.54
CA TYR A 296 -13.50 -3.71 -23.39
C TYR A 296 -13.40 -4.06 -21.90
N ILE A 297 -13.66 -5.31 -21.55
CA ILE A 297 -13.59 -5.83 -20.19
C ILE A 297 -12.25 -6.52 -20.03
N TYR A 298 -11.38 -5.98 -19.19
CA TYR A 298 -10.10 -6.56 -18.84
C TYR A 298 -10.23 -7.45 -17.61
N ARG A 299 -9.69 -8.66 -17.67
CA ARG A 299 -9.50 -9.57 -16.53
C ARG A 299 -8.08 -9.48 -15.97
N ASN A 300 -7.12 -9.19 -16.84
CA ASN A 300 -5.73 -8.81 -16.61
C ASN A 300 -5.20 -8.14 -17.90
N ALA A 301 -3.91 -7.83 -17.98
CA ALA A 301 -3.34 -7.16 -19.14
C ALA A 301 -3.47 -7.96 -20.46
N GLU A 302 -3.51 -9.28 -20.38
CA GLU A 302 -3.50 -10.19 -21.54
C GLU A 302 -4.90 -10.62 -22.00
N HIS A 303 -5.86 -10.65 -21.08
CA HIS A 303 -7.20 -11.18 -21.33
C HIS A 303 -8.24 -10.07 -21.30
N LYS A 304 -8.79 -9.76 -22.48
CA LYS A 304 -9.90 -8.82 -22.62
C LYS A 304 -11.04 -9.45 -23.44
N THR A 305 -12.27 -9.06 -23.07
CA THR A 305 -13.49 -9.36 -23.83
C THR A 305 -14.02 -8.08 -24.43
N GLU A 306 -14.50 -8.15 -25.69
CA GLU A 306 -15.09 -7.01 -26.39
C GLU A 306 -16.60 -7.21 -26.53
N LEU A 307 -17.38 -6.20 -26.15
CA LEU A 307 -18.83 -6.17 -26.27
C LEU A 307 -19.28 -4.90 -27.00
N PRO A 308 -20.38 -4.92 -27.76
CA PRO A 308 -20.94 -3.73 -28.36
C PRO A 308 -21.35 -2.70 -27.28
N ASN A 309 -20.95 -1.46 -27.43
CA ASN A 309 -21.46 -0.37 -26.60
C ASN A 309 -22.68 0.28 -27.29
N ARG A 310 -23.88 0.02 -26.77
CA ARG A 310 -25.14 0.60 -27.24
C ARG A 310 -25.51 1.90 -26.53
N ILE A 311 -24.76 2.31 -25.50
CA ILE A 311 -24.97 3.53 -24.71
C ILE A 311 -24.31 4.74 -25.41
N GLY A 312 -23.11 4.53 -25.97
CA GLY A 312 -22.35 5.57 -26.66
C GLY A 312 -21.20 6.13 -25.82
N LYS A 313 -20.83 7.39 -26.07
CA LYS A 313 -19.63 8.04 -25.48
C LYS A 313 -19.82 8.55 -24.06
N HIS A 314 -21.05 8.65 -23.61
CA HIS A 314 -21.42 9.10 -22.28
C HIS A 314 -22.13 7.98 -21.54
N PHE A 315 -21.51 7.49 -20.47
CA PHE A 315 -22.00 6.35 -19.71
C PHE A 315 -21.47 6.39 -18.28
N PHE A 316 -22.10 5.63 -17.41
CA PHE A 316 -21.60 5.33 -16.07
C PHE A 316 -20.94 3.95 -16.08
N ALA A 317 -19.84 3.82 -15.38
CA ALA A 317 -19.20 2.54 -15.08
C ALA A 317 -19.22 2.30 -13.58
N ARG A 318 -19.44 1.06 -13.18
CA ARG A 318 -19.41 0.62 -11.79
C ARG A 318 -18.62 -0.69 -11.66
N LEU A 319 -17.76 -0.73 -10.66
CA LEU A 319 -17.06 -1.92 -10.23
C LEU A 319 -17.55 -2.28 -8.83
N HIS A 320 -17.96 -3.51 -8.64
CA HIS A 320 -18.32 -4.08 -7.36
C HIS A 320 -17.35 -5.20 -7.03
N ASN A 321 -16.49 -4.99 -6.03
CA ASN A 321 -15.54 -5.98 -5.56
C ASN A 321 -16.02 -6.56 -4.23
N CYS A 322 -16.21 -7.86 -4.18
CA CYS A 322 -16.57 -8.58 -2.97
C CYS A 322 -15.59 -9.72 -2.74
N GLY A 323 -14.73 -9.59 -1.75
CA GLY A 323 -13.74 -10.62 -1.42
C GLY A 323 -12.85 -11.01 -2.59
N ASN A 324 -12.31 -10.06 -3.36
CA ASN A 324 -11.54 -10.27 -4.60
C ASN A 324 -12.34 -10.86 -5.78
N ARG A 325 -13.68 -10.82 -5.71
CA ARG A 325 -14.56 -11.20 -6.82
C ARG A 325 -15.17 -9.93 -7.41
N LEU A 326 -14.78 -9.61 -8.64
CA LEU A 326 -15.12 -8.36 -9.30
C LEU A 326 -16.29 -8.55 -10.26
N SER A 327 -17.32 -7.70 -10.11
CA SER A 327 -18.39 -7.52 -11.09
C SER A 327 -18.24 -6.14 -11.76
N VAL A 328 -18.55 -6.08 -13.04
CA VAL A 328 -18.43 -4.89 -13.89
C VAL A 328 -19.81 -4.58 -14.47
N GLU A 329 -20.25 -3.36 -14.25
CA GLU A 329 -21.57 -2.89 -14.68
C GLU A 329 -21.43 -1.54 -15.39
N VAL A 330 -22.36 -1.27 -16.32
CA VAL A 330 -22.49 0.01 -17.00
C VAL A 330 -23.92 0.49 -17.00
N SER A 331 -24.11 1.80 -17.08
CA SER A 331 -25.42 2.42 -17.13
C SER A 331 -25.39 3.64 -18.05
N LYS A 332 -26.54 3.98 -18.62
CA LYS A 332 -26.77 5.21 -19.39
C LYS A 332 -27.04 6.41 -18.48
N ASP A 333 -27.69 6.22 -17.38
CA ASP A 333 -28.26 7.25 -16.49
C ASP A 333 -27.73 7.18 -15.04
N GLY A 334 -27.07 6.09 -14.67
CA GLY A 334 -26.61 5.83 -13.31
C GLY A 334 -27.66 5.16 -12.41
N GLU A 335 -28.83 4.84 -12.94
CA GLU A 335 -29.97 4.22 -12.22
C GLU A 335 -30.17 2.77 -12.65
N GLU A 336 -30.33 2.52 -13.96
CA GLU A 336 -30.47 1.19 -14.52
C GLU A 336 -29.13 0.64 -14.98
N TRP A 337 -28.72 -0.52 -14.42
CA TRP A 337 -27.40 -1.09 -14.63
C TRP A 337 -27.45 -2.38 -15.44
N THR A 338 -26.54 -2.49 -16.41
CA THR A 338 -26.30 -3.70 -17.18
C THR A 338 -25.00 -4.35 -16.73
N VAL A 339 -25.07 -5.60 -16.28
CA VAL A 339 -23.89 -6.41 -15.92
C VAL A 339 -23.18 -6.83 -17.19
N LEU A 340 -21.92 -6.45 -17.36
CA LEU A 340 -21.07 -6.86 -18.49
C LEU A 340 -20.22 -8.09 -18.15
N ALA A 341 -19.80 -8.19 -16.89
CA ALA A 341 -19.08 -9.35 -16.37
C ALA A 341 -19.35 -9.48 -14.86
N SER A 342 -19.33 -10.69 -14.37
CA SER A 342 -19.48 -11.00 -12.94
C SER A 342 -18.47 -12.07 -12.52
N ASP A 343 -18.23 -12.13 -11.21
CA ASP A 343 -17.41 -13.17 -10.59
C ASP A 343 -15.99 -13.31 -11.18
N MET A 344 -15.39 -12.20 -11.60
CA MET A 344 -14.00 -12.19 -12.07
C MET A 344 -13.06 -12.25 -10.86
N ASP A 345 -12.22 -13.27 -10.80
CA ASP A 345 -11.20 -13.39 -9.76
C ASP A 345 -10.07 -12.41 -9.98
N VAL A 346 -9.86 -11.51 -9.03
CA VAL A 346 -8.76 -10.52 -9.00
C VAL A 346 -7.77 -10.77 -7.86
N SER A 347 -7.92 -11.87 -7.12
CA SER A 347 -7.08 -12.20 -5.97
C SER A 347 -5.60 -12.32 -6.32
N SER A 348 -5.29 -12.69 -7.56
CA SER A 348 -3.90 -12.81 -8.05
C SER A 348 -3.23 -11.50 -8.44
N LEU A 349 -3.95 -10.36 -8.45
CA LEU A 349 -3.40 -9.07 -8.86
C LEU A 349 -2.65 -8.38 -7.71
N HIS A 350 -1.52 -8.94 -7.32
CA HIS A 350 -0.72 -8.46 -6.18
C HIS A 350 0.78 -8.75 -6.33
N HIS A 351 1.56 -8.34 -5.33
CA HIS A 351 3.02 -8.38 -5.29
C HIS A 351 3.64 -9.74 -5.63
N ASN A 352 3.16 -10.83 -5.05
CA ASN A 352 3.78 -12.15 -5.22
C ASN A 352 3.74 -12.65 -6.68
N ASN A 353 2.80 -12.14 -7.50
CA ASN A 353 2.70 -12.50 -8.92
C ASN A 353 3.32 -11.48 -9.87
N TYR A 354 3.30 -10.18 -9.51
CA TYR A 354 3.65 -9.11 -10.43
C TYR A 354 4.78 -8.19 -9.93
N GLY A 355 5.35 -8.48 -8.76
CA GLY A 355 6.37 -7.64 -8.14
C GLY A 355 5.85 -6.28 -7.69
N GLY A 356 6.71 -5.48 -7.10
CA GLY A 356 6.39 -4.12 -6.67
C GLY A 356 5.56 -4.03 -5.41
N PHE A 357 5.54 -3.53 -4.39
CA PHE A 357 4.75 -3.54 -3.16
C PHE A 357 3.53 -2.59 -3.20
N TYR A 358 2.71 -2.72 -4.24
CA TYR A 358 1.52 -1.89 -4.40
C TYR A 358 0.27 -2.57 -3.84
N ALA A 359 -0.80 -1.78 -3.62
CA ALA A 359 -2.16 -2.26 -3.51
C ALA A 359 -2.82 -2.33 -4.90
N LEU A 360 -3.88 -3.11 -5.03
CA LEU A 360 -4.78 -3.06 -6.18
C LEU A 360 -5.72 -1.87 -5.99
N ARG A 361 -5.50 -0.80 -6.74
CA ARG A 361 -6.14 0.50 -6.57
C ARG A 361 -7.24 0.73 -7.61
N VAL A 362 -8.20 1.58 -7.28
CA VAL A 362 -9.20 2.06 -8.23
C VAL A 362 -8.59 3.12 -9.13
N GLY A 363 -8.78 2.99 -10.45
CA GLY A 363 -8.17 3.87 -11.45
C GLY A 363 -9.16 4.45 -12.45
N LEU A 364 -9.08 5.77 -12.66
CA LEU A 364 -9.65 6.43 -13.82
C LEU A 364 -8.63 6.37 -14.94
N PHE A 365 -9.05 5.84 -16.07
CA PHE A 365 -8.16 5.58 -17.21
C PHE A 365 -8.53 6.38 -18.45
N SER A 366 -7.51 6.94 -19.15
CA SER A 366 -7.66 7.61 -20.45
C SER A 366 -6.49 7.34 -21.36
N ALA A 367 -6.78 6.84 -22.59
CA ALA A 367 -5.77 6.60 -23.63
C ALA A 367 -6.25 7.08 -25.00
N GLY A 368 -5.30 7.24 -25.95
CA GLY A 368 -5.56 7.70 -27.31
C GLY A 368 -5.29 9.19 -27.50
N LYS A 369 -6.20 9.91 -28.18
CA LYS A 369 -6.05 11.33 -28.51
C LYS A 369 -7.09 12.18 -27.78
N GLY A 370 -6.74 13.45 -27.47
CA GLY A 370 -7.65 14.38 -26.81
C GLY A 370 -7.78 14.14 -25.30
N SER A 371 -8.96 14.35 -24.76
CA SER A 371 -9.22 14.20 -23.32
C SER A 371 -10.51 13.41 -23.07
N SER A 372 -10.57 12.75 -21.93
CA SER A 372 -11.77 12.10 -21.42
C SER A 372 -12.25 12.83 -20.18
N GLY A 373 -13.58 12.91 -19.99
CA GLY A 373 -14.21 13.54 -18.82
C GLY A 373 -14.65 12.51 -17.79
N PHE A 374 -14.46 12.84 -16.52
CA PHE A 374 -14.88 12.05 -15.36
C PHE A 374 -15.62 12.94 -14.38
N SER A 375 -16.76 12.48 -13.85
CA SER A 375 -17.54 13.17 -12.85
C SER A 375 -18.25 12.19 -11.92
N ARG A 376 -18.74 12.69 -10.79
CA ARG A 376 -19.50 11.88 -9.82
C ARG A 376 -18.81 10.57 -9.44
N PHE A 377 -17.51 10.63 -9.13
CA PHE A 377 -16.81 9.48 -8.63
C PHE A 377 -17.31 9.15 -7.22
N ARG A 378 -17.69 7.91 -6.99
CA ARG A 378 -18.15 7.41 -5.70
C ARG A 378 -17.37 6.16 -5.33
N TYR A 379 -16.95 6.11 -4.09
CA TYR A 379 -16.40 4.93 -3.43
C TYR A 379 -17.22 4.71 -2.15
N ARG A 380 -17.62 3.49 -1.93
CA ARG A 380 -18.35 3.11 -0.72
C ARG A 380 -18.07 1.67 -0.35
N ASN A 381 -18.14 1.36 0.93
CA ASN A 381 -18.16 -0.02 1.41
C ASN A 381 -19.39 -0.72 0.83
N ALA A 382 -19.21 -1.95 0.39
CA ALA A 382 -20.29 -2.75 -0.14
C ALA A 382 -20.66 -3.87 0.84
N VAL A 383 -21.97 -4.07 1.02
CA VAL A 383 -22.45 -5.30 1.63
C VAL A 383 -22.42 -6.39 0.55
N PRO A 384 -21.86 -7.60 0.85
CA PRO A 384 -21.89 -8.71 -0.08
C PRO A 384 -23.33 -8.97 -0.57
N ARG A 385 -23.55 -9.04 -1.87
CA ARG A 385 -24.86 -9.37 -2.42
C ARG A 385 -25.13 -10.88 -2.19
N GLU A 386 -26.38 -11.29 -2.01
CA GLU A 386 -26.70 -12.72 -1.79
C GLU A 386 -26.11 -13.64 -2.84
N LYS A 387 -25.98 -13.19 -4.10
CA LYS A 387 -25.33 -13.93 -5.18
C LYS A 387 -23.82 -14.14 -4.98
N ASP A 388 -23.19 -13.22 -4.25
CA ASP A 388 -21.75 -13.27 -3.94
C ASP A 388 -21.51 -14.21 -2.74
N MET A 389 -22.50 -14.35 -1.86
CA MET A 389 -22.46 -15.24 -0.70
C MET A 389 -22.59 -16.72 -1.08
N SER A 390 -23.28 -17.05 -2.16
CA SER A 390 -23.43 -18.46 -2.59
C SER A 390 -22.12 -19.09 -3.05
N ALA A 391 -21.22 -18.32 -3.64
CA ALA A 391 -19.88 -18.76 -4.00
C ALA A 391 -18.98 -18.97 -2.77
N TYR A 392 -19.16 -18.15 -1.73
CA TYR A 392 -18.43 -18.25 -0.46
C TYR A 392 -18.82 -19.50 0.35
N LEU A 393 -20.10 -19.87 0.37
CA LEU A 393 -20.62 -21.03 1.10
C LEU A 393 -20.26 -22.36 0.43
N MET A 394 -20.03 -22.40 -0.88
CA MET A 394 -19.63 -23.64 -1.59
C MET A 394 -18.17 -24.06 -1.31
N VAL A 395 -17.32 -23.18 -0.80
CA VAL A 395 -15.93 -23.51 -0.46
C VAL A 395 -15.84 -24.24 0.90
N PHE A 396 -16.80 -24.02 1.80
CA PHE A 396 -16.80 -24.60 3.15
C PHE A 396 -17.59 -25.92 3.30
N HIS A 397 -18.29 -26.40 2.26
CA HIS A 397 -19.10 -27.64 2.31
C HIS A 397 -18.58 -28.78 1.44
N LYS A 398 -17.31 -28.75 1.03
CA LYS A 398 -16.71 -29.85 0.25
C LYS A 398 -15.84 -30.83 1.06
N ASP A 399 -15.74 -30.64 2.37
CA ASP A 399 -14.96 -31.50 3.27
C ASP A 399 -15.82 -32.05 4.42
N GLU A 400 -17.07 -32.52 4.13
CA GLU A 400 -17.80 -33.47 4.98
C GLU A 400 -18.07 -34.79 4.23
#